data_81bd580d32cf7c22edb6c2d0188a2d65
#
_entry.id   81bd580d32cf7c22edb6c2d0188a2d65
#
_cell.length_a   1.000
_cell.length_b   1.000
_cell.length_c   1.000
_cell.angle_alpha   90.00
_cell.angle_beta   90.00
_cell.angle_gamma   90.00
#
_symmetry.space_group_name_H-M   'P 1'
#
loop_
_entity.id
_entity.type
_entity.pdbx_description
1 polymer ?
#
loop_
_entity_poly.entity_id
_entity_poly.type
_entity_poly.pdbx_seq_one_letter_code
_entity_poly.pdbx_strand_id
1 'polypeptide(L)'
;ERLPRVSVKGKSELFLNNVGFGIDGYCCEVGEKLREENKKRKKPKPVNYTKIAITGLLFHYKPKNVTVVVDGKRYQYKKVWLASVMNGRFYGGGMMPTPEQYRLREDGKVSILIFHDVGKLRGLMIFPSIFSGKHLKYTNQMTILEGKTIQVKYNEPAPLQIDGEVVPEVMEYTVRSCVSPAEKAKQDSEMAAV
;
A
#
# COMPACT_ATOMS: atom_id res chain seq x y z
N GLU A 1 3.52 -13.05 -17.12
CA GLU A 1 3.21 -12.70 -15.71
C GLU A 1 2.30 -11.47 -15.68
N ARG A 2 1.21 -11.60 -14.92
CA ARG A 2 0.19 -10.55 -14.83
C ARG A 2 0.54 -9.62 -13.67
N LEU A 3 1.46 -8.68 -13.88
CA LEU A 3 1.80 -7.69 -12.87
C LEU A 3 0.87 -6.48 -12.98
N PRO A 4 0.33 -5.97 -11.87
CA PRO A 4 -0.40 -4.72 -11.85
C PRO A 4 0.54 -3.55 -12.09
N ARG A 5 -0.07 -2.44 -12.50
CA ARG A 5 0.62 -1.21 -12.84
C ARG A 5 0.21 -0.09 -11.89
N VAL A 6 1.17 0.65 -11.39
CA VAL A 6 0.94 1.89 -10.65
C VAL A 6 1.25 3.09 -11.53
N SER A 7 0.40 4.10 -11.46
CA SER A 7 0.61 5.41 -12.09
C SER A 7 0.69 6.48 -11.02
N VAL A 8 1.80 7.22 -11.00
CA VAL A 8 2.10 8.26 -10.02
C VAL A 8 2.94 9.37 -10.66
N LYS A 9 2.63 10.65 -10.41
CA LYS A 9 3.36 11.81 -10.92
C LYS A 9 3.62 11.74 -12.44
N GLY A 10 2.63 11.30 -13.23
CA GLY A 10 2.74 11.18 -14.69
C GLY A 10 3.60 10.01 -15.20
N LYS A 11 4.18 9.22 -14.30
CA LYS A 11 4.93 7.98 -14.63
C LYS A 11 4.06 6.77 -14.37
N SER A 12 4.36 5.66 -15.06
CA SER A 12 3.64 4.41 -14.88
C SER A 12 4.61 3.23 -14.93
N GLU A 13 4.59 2.40 -13.89
CA GLU A 13 5.47 1.25 -13.75
C GLU A 13 4.75 0.01 -13.23
N LEU A 14 5.31 -1.15 -13.45
CA LEU A 14 4.82 -2.42 -12.91
C LEU A 14 5.34 -2.60 -11.49
N PHE A 15 4.53 -3.21 -10.62
CA PHE A 15 4.98 -3.61 -9.30
C PHE A 15 4.67 -5.09 -9.02
N LEU A 16 5.51 -5.69 -8.21
CA LEU A 16 5.43 -7.12 -7.93
C LEU A 16 4.53 -7.41 -6.73
N ASN A 17 4.66 -6.62 -5.68
CA ASN A 17 4.14 -6.95 -4.36
C ASN A 17 3.12 -5.95 -3.83
N ASN A 18 3.53 -4.71 -3.62
CA ASN A 18 2.62 -3.70 -3.08
C ASN A 18 3.02 -2.25 -3.37
N VAL A 19 2.01 -1.40 -3.28
CA VAL A 19 2.14 0.06 -3.34
C VAL A 19 1.40 0.65 -2.17
N GLY A 20 2.05 1.46 -1.33
CA GLY A 20 1.41 1.92 -0.11
C GLY A 20 1.79 3.31 0.37
N PHE A 21 0.75 4.00 0.85
CA PHE A 21 0.85 5.20 1.65
C PHE A 21 0.80 4.89 3.16
N GLY A 22 1.28 5.82 3.95
CA GLY A 22 1.14 5.80 5.39
C GLY A 22 2.43 5.48 6.10
N ILE A 23 2.30 4.74 7.21
CA ILE A 23 3.46 4.30 8.00
C ILE A 23 4.45 3.48 7.15
N ASP A 24 3.97 2.85 6.13
CA ASP A 24 4.68 2.06 5.15
C ASP A 24 5.69 2.92 4.36
N GLY A 25 5.21 3.96 3.68
CA GLY A 25 6.07 4.92 2.97
C GLY A 25 7.03 5.63 3.91
N TYR A 26 6.57 6.00 5.12
CA TYR A 26 7.43 6.57 6.16
C TYR A 26 8.57 5.62 6.55
N CYS A 27 8.27 4.34 6.78
CA CYS A 27 9.28 3.36 7.14
C CYS A 27 10.34 3.17 6.04
N CYS A 28 9.92 3.16 4.78
CA CYS A 28 10.82 3.05 3.65
C CYS A 28 11.71 4.30 3.54
N GLU A 29 11.14 5.49 3.65
CA GLU A 29 11.90 6.76 3.61
C GLU A 29 12.95 6.84 4.72
N VAL A 30 12.58 6.53 5.97
CA VAL A 30 13.53 6.52 7.10
C VAL A 30 14.57 5.41 6.91
N GLY A 31 14.15 4.25 6.42
CA GLY A 31 15.03 3.12 6.14
C GLY A 31 16.09 3.44 5.09
N GLU A 32 15.74 4.16 4.02
CA GLU A 32 16.69 4.63 3.00
C GLU A 32 17.72 5.61 3.59
N LYS A 33 17.25 6.61 4.35
CA LYS A 33 18.15 7.56 5.03
C LYS A 33 19.14 6.84 5.94
N LEU A 34 18.69 5.87 6.72
CA LEU A 34 19.57 5.06 7.59
C LEU A 34 20.54 4.18 6.80
N ARG A 35 20.13 3.64 5.66
CA ARG A 35 21.03 2.87 4.76
C ARG A 35 22.13 3.78 4.20
N GLU A 36 21.78 4.97 3.74
CA GLU A 36 22.76 5.94 3.24
C GLU A 36 23.79 6.35 4.33
N GLU A 37 23.30 6.64 5.53
CA GLU A 37 24.19 6.92 6.67
C GLU A 37 25.08 5.73 7.03
N ASN A 38 24.55 4.50 6.96
CA ASN A 38 25.30 3.28 7.26
C ASN A 38 26.40 2.99 6.23
N LYS A 39 26.23 3.36 4.95
CA LYS A 39 27.29 3.22 3.92
C LYS A 39 28.56 4.00 4.31
N LYS A 40 28.43 5.08 5.09
CA LYS A 40 29.54 5.91 5.55
C LYS A 40 30.21 5.37 6.83
N ARG A 41 29.69 4.32 7.45
CA ARG A 41 30.19 3.76 8.71
C ARG A 41 31.17 2.62 8.48
N LYS A 42 32.24 2.54 9.30
CA LYS A 42 33.19 1.41 9.28
C LYS A 42 32.55 0.04 9.62
N LYS A 43 31.44 0.05 10.38
CA LYS A 43 30.65 -1.15 10.74
C LYS A 43 29.17 -0.83 10.53
N PRO A 44 28.59 -1.14 9.37
CA PRO A 44 27.18 -0.90 9.10
C PRO A 44 26.32 -1.83 9.97
N LYS A 45 25.22 -1.30 10.52
CA LYS A 45 24.24 -2.08 11.27
C LYS A 45 23.00 -2.33 10.39
N PRO A 46 22.36 -3.49 10.46
CA PRO A 46 21.13 -3.75 9.72
C PRO A 46 20.03 -2.76 10.14
N VAL A 47 19.25 -2.29 9.16
CA VAL A 47 18.11 -1.41 9.42
C VAL A 47 16.97 -2.23 10.04
N ASN A 48 16.51 -1.81 11.22
CA ASN A 48 15.42 -2.46 11.92
C ASN A 48 14.09 -1.76 11.62
N TYR A 49 13.38 -2.24 10.61
CA TYR A 49 12.10 -1.69 10.17
C TYR A 49 11.00 -1.76 11.22
N THR A 50 10.97 -2.81 12.06
CA THR A 50 10.02 -2.93 13.17
C THR A 50 10.19 -1.79 14.17
N LYS A 51 11.45 -1.44 14.51
CA LYS A 51 11.75 -0.30 15.38
C LYS A 51 11.31 1.02 14.73
N ILE A 52 11.57 1.20 13.44
CA ILE A 52 11.13 2.40 12.69
C ILE A 52 9.61 2.50 12.72
N ALA A 53 8.89 1.42 12.48
CA ALA A 53 7.43 1.40 12.48
C ALA A 53 6.87 1.76 13.87
N ILE A 54 7.39 1.15 14.94
CA ILE A 54 6.94 1.43 16.31
C ILE A 54 7.21 2.88 16.71
N THR A 55 8.43 3.38 16.46
CA THR A 55 8.77 4.77 16.79
C THR A 55 8.00 5.76 15.90
N GLY A 56 7.79 5.41 14.63
CA GLY A 56 6.95 6.18 13.71
C GLY A 56 5.52 6.30 14.22
N LEU A 57 4.87 5.19 14.57
CA LEU A 57 3.51 5.16 15.11
C LEU A 57 3.36 6.01 16.37
N LEU A 58 4.35 5.96 17.26
CA LEU A 58 4.27 6.67 18.55
C LEU A 58 4.55 8.16 18.44
N PHE A 59 5.59 8.54 17.69
CA PHE A 59 6.18 9.88 17.82
C PHE A 59 6.21 10.72 16.54
N HIS A 60 6.37 10.10 15.38
CA HIS A 60 6.74 10.84 14.17
C HIS A 60 5.65 10.89 13.12
N TYR A 61 4.96 9.76 12.88
CA TYR A 61 3.93 9.71 11.85
C TYR A 61 2.61 10.30 12.33
N LYS A 62 2.02 11.16 11.49
CA LYS A 62 0.68 11.73 11.72
C LYS A 62 -0.28 11.11 10.68
N PRO A 63 -1.34 10.42 11.14
CA PRO A 63 -2.31 9.84 10.23
C PRO A 63 -3.04 10.93 9.45
N LYS A 64 -3.29 10.67 8.17
CA LYS A 64 -3.91 11.60 7.23
C LYS A 64 -5.30 11.12 6.80
N ASN A 65 -6.08 12.02 6.20
CA ASN A 65 -7.35 11.63 5.61
C ASN A 65 -7.13 11.17 4.17
N VAL A 66 -7.89 10.17 3.76
CA VAL A 66 -7.73 9.49 2.47
C VAL A 66 -9.08 9.35 1.77
N THR A 67 -9.08 9.61 0.48
CA THR A 67 -10.13 9.16 -0.43
C THR A 67 -9.62 7.97 -1.22
N VAL A 68 -10.39 6.89 -1.24
CA VAL A 68 -10.12 5.70 -2.03
C VAL A 68 -11.25 5.52 -3.03
N VAL A 69 -10.92 5.29 -4.29
CA VAL A 69 -11.90 4.94 -5.33
C VAL A 69 -11.56 3.55 -5.85
N VAL A 70 -12.50 2.63 -5.73
CA VAL A 70 -12.36 1.24 -6.19
C VAL A 70 -13.40 0.98 -7.24
N ASP A 71 -12.97 0.72 -8.48
CA ASP A 71 -13.84 0.46 -9.65
C ASP A 71 -14.98 1.50 -9.77
N GLY A 72 -14.63 2.80 -9.59
CA GLY A 72 -15.56 3.93 -9.64
C GLY A 72 -16.30 4.23 -8.34
N LYS A 73 -16.32 3.33 -7.35
CA LYS A 73 -16.99 3.56 -6.06
C LYS A 73 -16.07 4.28 -5.09
N ARG A 74 -16.52 5.42 -4.55
CA ARG A 74 -15.75 6.31 -3.68
C ARG A 74 -15.98 6.00 -2.21
N TYR A 75 -14.87 5.99 -1.45
CA TYR A 75 -14.83 5.80 0.00
C TYR A 75 -13.95 6.89 0.62
N GLN A 76 -14.29 7.32 1.85
CA GLN A 76 -13.51 8.32 2.58
C GLN A 76 -13.17 7.79 3.97
N TYR A 77 -11.91 7.90 4.34
CA TYR A 77 -11.38 7.44 5.63
C TYR A 77 -10.64 8.56 6.33
N LYS A 78 -10.80 8.63 7.65
CA LYS A 78 -10.12 9.60 8.51
C LYS A 78 -9.01 8.91 9.31
N LYS A 79 -8.00 9.69 9.69
CA LYS A 79 -6.90 9.19 10.53
C LYS A 79 -6.31 7.88 10.02
N VAL A 80 -5.98 7.84 8.72
CA VAL A 80 -5.42 6.66 8.07
C VAL A 80 -3.95 6.52 8.41
N TRP A 81 -3.61 5.38 8.99
CA TRP A 81 -2.24 4.99 9.35
C TRP A 81 -1.54 4.24 8.23
N LEU A 82 -2.30 3.46 7.48
CA LEU A 82 -1.83 2.64 6.38
C LEU A 82 -2.91 2.56 5.31
N ALA A 83 -2.52 2.74 4.04
CA ALA A 83 -3.34 2.47 2.87
C ALA A 83 -2.43 1.81 1.84
N SER A 84 -2.44 0.47 1.79
CA SER A 84 -1.53 -0.32 0.95
C SER A 84 -2.29 -1.20 -0.02
N VAL A 85 -2.06 -1.00 -1.32
CA VAL A 85 -2.60 -1.86 -2.38
C VAL A 85 -1.65 -3.04 -2.56
N MET A 86 -2.21 -4.23 -2.47
CA MET A 86 -1.50 -5.50 -2.46
C MET A 86 -1.80 -6.30 -3.71
N ASN A 87 -0.75 -6.80 -4.37
CA ASN A 87 -0.82 -7.83 -5.39
C ASN A 87 -0.54 -9.23 -4.82
N GLY A 88 0.16 -9.28 -3.71
CA GLY A 88 0.45 -10.49 -2.95
C GLY A 88 -0.11 -10.44 -1.53
N ARG A 89 0.03 -11.56 -0.81
CA ARG A 89 -0.46 -11.71 0.56
C ARG A 89 0.45 -11.03 1.60
N PHE A 90 1.76 -11.04 1.36
CA PHE A 90 2.77 -10.66 2.34
C PHE A 90 3.68 -9.55 1.85
N TYR A 91 4.14 -8.69 2.77
CA TYR A 91 5.24 -7.74 2.57
C TYR A 91 5.88 -7.32 3.89
N GLY A 92 6.90 -6.46 3.85
CA GLY A 92 7.45 -5.74 5.01
C GLY A 92 7.86 -6.64 6.18
N GLY A 93 8.63 -7.70 5.91
CA GLY A 93 9.14 -8.58 6.97
C GLY A 93 8.10 -9.56 7.53
N GLY A 94 7.09 -9.94 6.73
CA GLY A 94 6.12 -10.98 7.08
C GLY A 94 4.75 -10.46 7.51
N MET A 95 4.47 -9.18 7.35
CA MET A 95 3.09 -8.68 7.47
C MET A 95 2.20 -9.34 6.43
N MET A 96 0.97 -9.65 6.82
CA MET A 96 -0.07 -10.28 5.99
C MET A 96 -1.32 -9.38 5.93
N PRO A 97 -1.25 -8.23 5.21
CA PRO A 97 -2.32 -7.23 5.21
C PRO A 97 -3.62 -7.72 4.56
N THR A 98 -3.48 -8.52 3.51
CA THR A 98 -4.60 -9.02 2.71
C THR A 98 -4.51 -10.55 2.60
N PRO A 99 -4.94 -11.29 3.63
CA PRO A 99 -4.77 -12.75 3.72
C PRO A 99 -5.36 -13.53 2.54
N GLU A 100 -6.45 -13.02 1.97
CA GLU A 100 -7.15 -13.64 0.83
C GLU A 100 -6.54 -13.26 -0.53
N GLN A 101 -5.60 -12.29 -0.57
CA GLN A 101 -4.99 -11.86 -1.82
C GLN A 101 -3.91 -12.84 -2.28
N TYR A 102 -3.92 -13.15 -3.59
CA TYR A 102 -2.83 -13.87 -4.25
C TYR A 102 -2.65 -13.41 -5.70
N ARG A 103 -1.41 -13.48 -6.20
CA ARG A 103 -1.01 -12.86 -7.47
C ARG A 103 -1.67 -13.43 -8.71
N LEU A 104 -2.12 -14.67 -8.66
CA LEU A 104 -2.70 -15.39 -9.80
C LEU A 104 -4.22 -15.53 -9.70
N ARG A 105 -4.88 -14.56 -9.04
CA ARG A 105 -6.34 -14.52 -8.97
C ARG A 105 -6.96 -14.52 -10.38
N GLU A 106 -7.95 -15.37 -10.60
CA GLU A 106 -8.65 -15.47 -11.88
C GLU A 106 -9.42 -14.19 -12.23
N ASP A 107 -10.01 -13.54 -11.21
CA ASP A 107 -10.73 -12.28 -11.35
C ASP A 107 -9.81 -11.07 -11.58
N GLY A 108 -8.49 -11.26 -11.47
CA GLY A 108 -7.46 -10.26 -11.73
C GLY A 108 -7.51 -9.06 -10.79
N LYS A 109 -8.23 -9.11 -9.66
CA LYS A 109 -8.31 -8.01 -8.71
C LYS A 109 -7.06 -7.90 -7.85
N VAL A 110 -6.79 -6.68 -7.40
CA VAL A 110 -5.86 -6.34 -6.31
C VAL A 110 -6.67 -5.93 -5.08
N SER A 111 -6.07 -6.05 -3.90
CA SER A 111 -6.73 -5.70 -2.64
C SER A 111 -6.04 -4.50 -2.01
N ILE A 112 -6.79 -3.61 -1.36
CA ILE A 112 -6.23 -2.54 -0.53
C ILE A 112 -6.62 -2.76 0.92
N LEU A 113 -5.63 -2.75 1.83
CA LEU A 113 -5.86 -2.63 3.26
C LEU A 113 -5.81 -1.17 3.66
N ILE A 114 -6.80 -0.73 4.42
CA ILE A 114 -6.89 0.61 5.00
C ILE A 114 -7.00 0.47 6.51
N PHE A 115 -5.99 0.99 7.23
CA PHE A 115 -5.97 1.06 8.69
C PHE A 115 -6.28 2.49 9.13
N HIS A 116 -7.46 2.69 9.75
CA HIS A 116 -8.04 4.02 9.93
C HIS A 116 -8.81 4.19 11.24
N ASP A 117 -9.23 5.42 11.52
CA ASP A 117 -10.12 5.79 12.64
C ASP A 117 -9.66 5.30 14.02
N VAL A 118 -8.35 5.30 14.26
CA VAL A 118 -7.77 4.81 15.50
C VAL A 118 -6.72 5.77 16.05
N GLY A 119 -6.70 5.91 17.38
CA GLY A 119 -5.67 6.67 18.09
C GLY A 119 -4.37 5.88 18.23
N LYS A 120 -3.26 6.56 18.55
CA LYS A 120 -1.91 6.00 18.61
C LYS A 120 -1.79 4.74 19.45
N LEU A 121 -2.24 4.75 20.70
CA LEU A 121 -2.11 3.61 21.62
C LEU A 121 -2.89 2.38 21.14
N ARG A 122 -4.12 2.59 20.68
CA ARG A 122 -4.94 1.50 20.12
C ARG A 122 -4.36 1.00 18.80
N GLY A 123 -3.85 1.90 17.97
CA GLY A 123 -3.16 1.55 16.72
C GLY A 123 -1.96 0.66 16.98
N LEU A 124 -1.14 0.99 17.98
CA LEU A 124 0.01 0.18 18.38
C LEU A 124 -0.38 -1.22 18.88
N MET A 125 -1.51 -1.35 19.59
CA MET A 125 -2.04 -2.66 20.03
C MET A 125 -2.59 -3.50 18.87
N ILE A 126 -3.20 -2.86 17.87
CA ILE A 126 -3.79 -3.55 16.71
C ILE A 126 -2.74 -3.92 15.67
N PHE A 127 -1.77 -3.04 15.41
CA PHE A 127 -0.79 -3.18 14.33
C PHE A 127 -0.08 -4.56 14.30
N PRO A 128 0.38 -5.16 15.42
CA PRO A 128 1.01 -6.48 15.41
C PRO A 128 0.11 -7.59 14.88
N SER A 129 -1.22 -7.42 14.96
CA SER A 129 -2.16 -8.44 14.48
C SER A 129 -2.14 -8.62 12.95
N ILE A 130 -1.54 -7.66 12.21
CA ILE A 130 -1.35 -7.74 10.75
C ILE A 130 -0.40 -8.89 10.39
N PHE A 131 0.59 -9.18 11.23
CA PHE A 131 1.55 -10.25 10.97
C PHE A 131 0.91 -11.66 10.99
N SER A 132 -0.19 -11.82 11.71
CA SER A 132 -0.90 -13.10 11.84
C SER A 132 -2.25 -13.15 11.11
N GLY A 133 -2.61 -12.10 10.35
CA GLY A 133 -3.92 -11.98 9.70
C GLY A 133 -5.08 -11.75 10.69
N LYS A 134 -4.81 -11.68 12.00
CA LYS A 134 -5.85 -11.49 13.03
C LYS A 134 -6.44 -10.08 13.06
N HIS A 135 -5.91 -9.15 12.28
CA HIS A 135 -6.44 -7.79 12.14
C HIS A 135 -7.83 -7.75 11.51
N LEU A 136 -8.23 -8.78 10.76
CA LEU A 136 -9.57 -8.87 10.15
C LEU A 136 -10.73 -8.79 11.16
N LYS A 137 -10.48 -9.10 12.44
CA LYS A 137 -11.48 -8.95 13.51
C LYS A 137 -11.78 -7.49 13.89
N TYR A 138 -10.90 -6.55 13.50
CA TYR A 138 -11.04 -5.13 13.85
C TYR A 138 -11.74 -4.34 12.72
N THR A 139 -12.95 -4.76 12.33
CA THR A 139 -13.70 -4.24 11.17
C THR A 139 -13.97 -2.73 11.20
N ASN A 140 -13.98 -2.11 12.37
CA ASN A 140 -14.14 -0.66 12.53
C ASN A 140 -12.84 0.14 12.26
N GLN A 141 -11.69 -0.52 12.24
CA GLN A 141 -10.37 0.10 12.05
C GLN A 141 -9.60 -0.45 10.86
N MET A 142 -9.99 -1.62 10.39
CA MET A 142 -9.35 -2.30 9.27
C MET A 142 -10.39 -2.57 8.20
N THR A 143 -10.20 -1.99 7.02
CA THR A 143 -11.06 -2.22 5.86
C THR A 143 -10.22 -2.80 4.74
N ILE A 144 -10.69 -3.89 4.13
CA ILE A 144 -10.14 -4.42 2.90
C ILE A 144 -11.16 -4.21 1.79
N LEU A 145 -10.71 -3.60 0.69
CA LEU A 145 -11.50 -3.45 -0.54
C LEU A 145 -10.74 -4.13 -1.68
N GLU A 146 -11.47 -4.61 -2.67
CA GLU A 146 -10.93 -5.32 -3.82
C GLU A 146 -11.46 -4.74 -5.12
N GLY A 147 -10.60 -4.60 -6.12
CA GLY A 147 -10.99 -4.09 -7.42
C GLY A 147 -9.91 -4.21 -8.47
N LYS A 148 -10.27 -3.92 -9.71
CA LYS A 148 -9.35 -3.86 -10.85
C LYS A 148 -8.67 -2.51 -10.98
N THR A 149 -9.33 -1.46 -10.53
CA THR A 149 -8.78 -0.10 -10.52
C THR A 149 -8.96 0.48 -9.12
N ILE A 150 -7.85 0.84 -8.49
CA ILE A 150 -7.83 1.47 -7.16
C ILE A 150 -7.06 2.79 -7.26
N GLN A 151 -7.75 3.89 -6.97
CA GLN A 151 -7.15 5.22 -6.82
C GLN A 151 -7.12 5.60 -5.35
N VAL A 152 -5.98 6.09 -4.89
CA VAL A 152 -5.79 6.53 -3.50
C VAL A 152 -5.27 7.95 -3.50
N LYS A 153 -5.98 8.82 -2.79
CA LYS A 153 -5.64 10.24 -2.67
C LYS A 153 -5.59 10.66 -1.21
N TYR A 154 -4.44 11.17 -0.79
CA TYR A 154 -4.24 11.81 0.51
C TYR A 154 -4.60 13.30 0.44
N ASN A 155 -5.01 13.86 1.57
CA ASN A 155 -5.27 15.31 1.70
C ASN A 155 -3.99 16.16 1.77
N GLU A 156 -2.84 15.55 2.00
CA GLU A 156 -1.52 16.17 2.08
C GLU A 156 -0.46 15.27 1.44
N PRO A 157 0.65 15.82 0.93
CA PRO A 157 1.74 15.00 0.40
C PRO A 157 2.28 14.02 1.44
N ALA A 158 2.63 12.83 0.98
CA ALA A 158 3.23 11.78 1.78
C ALA A 158 4.21 10.95 0.95
N PRO A 159 5.21 10.31 1.57
CA PRO A 159 6.03 9.34 0.87
C PRO A 159 5.18 8.13 0.48
N LEU A 160 5.26 7.75 -0.79
CA LEU A 160 4.70 6.52 -1.33
C LEU A 160 5.81 5.49 -1.42
N GLN A 161 5.57 4.25 -1.05
CA GLN A 161 6.48 3.15 -1.37
C GLN A 161 5.89 2.30 -2.49
N ILE A 162 6.75 1.83 -3.40
CA ILE A 162 6.45 0.89 -4.48
C ILE A 162 7.48 -0.24 -4.36
N ASP A 163 7.03 -1.44 -3.97
CA ASP A 163 7.92 -2.60 -3.72
C ASP A 163 9.13 -2.30 -2.81
N GLY A 164 9.00 -1.32 -1.91
CA GLY A 164 10.05 -0.88 -0.98
C GLY A 164 10.89 0.30 -1.45
N GLU A 165 10.72 0.78 -2.68
CA GLU A 165 11.34 2.02 -3.17
C GLU A 165 10.45 3.22 -2.87
N VAL A 166 11.06 4.38 -2.57
CA VAL A 166 10.32 5.57 -2.13
C VAL A 166 10.15 6.58 -3.25
N VAL A 167 8.91 7.01 -3.44
CA VAL A 167 8.57 8.20 -4.23
C VAL A 167 8.14 9.29 -3.25
N PRO A 168 8.91 10.38 -3.09
CA PRO A 168 8.60 11.43 -2.12
C PRO A 168 7.44 12.30 -2.59
N GLU A 169 6.77 12.95 -1.63
CA GLU A 169 5.77 14.01 -1.84
C GLU A 169 4.67 13.64 -2.84
N VAL A 170 4.05 12.49 -2.66
CA VAL A 170 2.93 12.01 -3.48
C VAL A 170 1.61 12.40 -2.83
N MET A 171 0.70 12.96 -3.62
CA MET A 171 -0.68 13.25 -3.22
C MET A 171 -1.64 12.12 -3.58
N GLU A 172 -1.43 11.51 -4.75
CA GLU A 172 -2.32 10.48 -5.26
C GLU A 172 -1.58 9.50 -6.17
N TYR A 173 -2.10 8.29 -6.24
CA TYR A 173 -1.67 7.27 -7.20
C TYR A 173 -2.87 6.43 -7.64
N THR A 174 -2.72 5.77 -8.77
CA THR A 174 -3.72 4.83 -9.30
C THR A 174 -3.04 3.50 -9.58
N VAL A 175 -3.62 2.42 -9.06
CA VAL A 175 -3.27 1.06 -9.43
C VAL A 175 -4.31 0.52 -10.39
N ARG A 176 -3.84 -0.13 -11.45
CA ARG A 176 -4.66 -0.94 -12.34
C ARG A 176 -4.14 -2.36 -12.33
N SER A 177 -5.02 -3.31 -12.08
CA SER A 177 -4.68 -4.72 -12.23
C SER A 177 -4.40 -5.04 -13.69
N CYS A 178 -3.68 -6.11 -13.94
CA CYS A 178 -3.40 -6.52 -15.31
C CYS A 178 -4.67 -7.08 -15.96
N VAL A 179 -5.04 -6.52 -17.09
CA VAL A 179 -6.11 -7.07 -17.94
C VAL A 179 -5.61 -8.38 -18.54
N SER A 180 -6.38 -9.45 -18.45
CA SER A 180 -6.01 -10.70 -19.11
C SER A 180 -5.93 -10.51 -20.63
N PRO A 181 -5.12 -11.27 -21.37
CA PRO A 181 -5.09 -11.19 -22.82
C PRO A 181 -6.47 -11.36 -23.46
N ALA A 182 -7.34 -12.18 -22.85
CA ALA A 182 -8.73 -12.37 -23.30
C ALA A 182 -9.62 -11.14 -23.06
N GLU A 183 -9.45 -10.45 -21.94
CA GLU A 183 -10.16 -9.19 -21.66
C GLU A 183 -9.64 -8.05 -22.53
N LYS A 184 -8.33 -8.03 -22.81
CA LYS A 184 -7.74 -7.05 -23.74
C LYS A 184 -8.27 -7.24 -25.15
N ALA A 185 -8.35 -8.48 -25.64
CA ALA A 185 -8.93 -8.80 -26.95
C ALA A 185 -10.42 -8.40 -27.04
N LYS A 186 -11.20 -8.52 -25.96
CA LYS A 186 -12.57 -8.03 -25.89
C LYS A 186 -12.65 -6.50 -25.95
N GLN A 187 -11.84 -5.80 -25.16
CA GLN A 187 -11.79 -4.35 -25.17
C GLN A 187 -11.35 -3.80 -26.54
N ASP A 188 -10.34 -4.42 -27.17
CA ASP A 188 -9.86 -4.03 -28.49
C ASP A 188 -10.93 -4.28 -29.57
N SER A 189 -11.72 -5.37 -29.44
CA SER A 189 -12.86 -5.66 -30.36
C SER A 189 -14.05 -4.72 -30.16
N GLU A 190 -14.35 -4.32 -28.92
CA GLU A 190 -15.41 -3.36 -28.61
C GLU A 190 -15.04 -1.93 -29.08
N MET A 191 -13.76 -1.54 -28.95
CA MET A 191 -13.28 -0.25 -29.48
C MET A 191 -13.21 -0.20 -31.01
N ALA A 192 -13.02 -1.33 -31.69
CA ALA A 192 -13.00 -1.40 -33.15
C ALA A 192 -14.43 -1.43 -33.75
N ALA A 193 -15.47 -1.61 -32.93
CA ALA A 193 -16.88 -1.67 -33.35
C ALA A 193 -17.64 -0.32 -33.20
N VAL A 194 -16.94 0.75 -32.74
CA VAL A 194 -17.44 2.12 -32.62
C VAL A 194 -16.79 3.03 -33.66
#